data_5451104053cbdbee102889db3fb29181
#
_entry.id   5451104053cbdbee102889db3fb29181
#
_cell.length_a   1.000
_cell.length_b   1.000
_cell.length_c   1.000
_cell.angle_alpha   90.00
_cell.angle_beta   90.00
_cell.angle_gamma   90.00
#
_symmetry.space_group_name_H-M   'P 1'
#
loop_
_entity.id
_entity.type
_entity.pdbx_description
1 polymer ?
#
loop_
_entity_poly.entity_id
_entity_poly.type
_entity_poly.pdbx_seq_one_letter_code
_entity_poly.pdbx_strand_id
1 'polypeptide(L)'
;RLEFGIGAGWFEYEYNSYGYRFDDASTRIEQLDESITIIKKMWQKEKSNFKGRHYFVKNAICSPKPIQKPHPPIMVGGAGQKLISVVAKHATRYNHPFGTPEILQAKIELLQNSCKKIERDFEEIENSVLLRVLVGKDRDDVKHIVAGLKKKNESVTEFVTRSQDSIALGTPDDVVEYLKKYVDIGIRYFIVNFIGLSNSLEML
;
A
#
# COMPACT_ATOMS: atom_id res chain seq x y z
N ARG A 1 14.50 5.91 12.84
CA ARG A 1 13.64 4.73 12.56
C ARG A 1 13.02 4.92 11.21
N LEU A 2 13.26 4.00 10.27
CA LEU A 2 12.83 4.05 8.88
C LEU A 2 11.98 2.81 8.56
N GLU A 3 10.94 2.98 7.77
CA GLU A 3 10.26 1.93 7.03
C GLU A 3 10.39 2.23 5.53
N PHE A 4 10.73 1.23 4.73
CA PHE A 4 10.96 1.40 3.30
C PHE A 4 9.76 0.87 2.51
N GLY A 5 8.98 1.79 1.95
CA GLY A 5 7.84 1.44 1.07
C GLY A 5 8.26 1.37 -0.41
N ILE A 6 7.85 0.30 -1.10
CA ILE A 6 8.14 0.10 -2.52
C ILE A 6 6.97 -0.60 -3.22
N GLY A 7 6.80 -0.33 -4.52
CA GLY A 7 5.82 -0.99 -5.38
C GLY A 7 6.31 -1.04 -6.83
N ALA A 8 5.56 -1.73 -7.68
CA ALA A 8 5.93 -1.93 -9.09
C ALA A 8 5.66 -0.70 -10.00
N GLY A 9 5.14 0.39 -9.44
CA GLY A 9 4.67 1.54 -10.21
C GLY A 9 3.34 1.27 -10.94
N TRP A 10 2.57 2.32 -11.20
CA TRP A 10 1.26 2.18 -11.84
C TRP A 10 0.88 3.37 -12.73
N PHE A 11 1.50 4.53 -12.55
CA PHE A 11 1.11 5.77 -13.20
C PHE A 11 1.99 6.04 -14.42
N GLU A 12 1.55 5.54 -15.57
CA GLU A 12 2.27 5.62 -16.85
C GLU A 12 2.65 7.05 -17.23
N TYR A 13 1.79 8.03 -16.95
CA TYR A 13 2.07 9.44 -17.25
C TYR A 13 3.36 9.93 -16.57
N GLU A 14 3.59 9.54 -15.32
CA GLU A 14 4.79 9.90 -14.56
C GLU A 14 6.06 9.28 -15.19
N TYR A 15 6.00 7.99 -15.55
CA TYR A 15 7.09 7.31 -16.22
C TYR A 15 7.47 8.02 -17.52
N ASN A 16 6.49 8.34 -18.35
CA ASN A 16 6.71 9.02 -19.64
C ASN A 16 7.23 10.44 -19.43
N SER A 17 6.73 11.18 -18.44
CA SER A 17 7.14 12.55 -18.14
C SER A 17 8.60 12.64 -17.68
N TYR A 18 9.11 11.61 -16.99
CA TYR A 18 10.49 11.57 -16.52
C TYR A 18 11.43 10.75 -17.45
N GLY A 19 10.94 10.31 -18.61
CA GLY A 19 11.72 9.58 -19.59
C GLY A 19 12.05 8.13 -19.20
N TYR A 20 11.28 7.55 -18.27
CA TYR A 20 11.40 6.14 -17.92
C TYR A 20 10.50 5.29 -18.80
N ARG A 21 10.97 4.11 -19.14
CA ARG A 21 10.17 3.13 -19.86
C ARG A 21 9.09 2.56 -18.95
N PHE A 22 7.83 2.58 -19.40
CA PHE A 22 6.72 1.94 -18.73
C PHE A 22 6.49 0.56 -19.34
N ASP A 23 7.10 -0.47 -18.73
CA ASP A 23 6.94 -1.86 -19.14
C ASP A 23 5.56 -2.40 -18.76
N ASP A 24 5.20 -3.58 -19.27
CA ASP A 24 3.99 -4.28 -18.83
C ASP A 24 4.04 -4.65 -17.34
N ALA A 25 2.87 -4.88 -16.73
CA ALA A 25 2.77 -5.11 -15.30
C ALA A 25 3.57 -6.34 -14.82
N SER A 26 3.68 -7.39 -15.64
CA SER A 26 4.47 -8.58 -15.28
C SER A 26 5.95 -8.27 -15.19
N THR A 27 6.46 -7.56 -16.18
CA THR A 27 7.86 -7.10 -16.26
C THR A 27 8.19 -6.19 -15.08
N ARG A 28 7.32 -5.22 -14.76
CA ARG A 28 7.53 -4.33 -13.61
C ARG A 28 7.55 -5.07 -12.26
N ILE A 29 6.78 -6.16 -12.13
CA ILE A 29 6.81 -7.00 -10.92
C ILE A 29 8.11 -7.81 -10.83
N GLU A 30 8.63 -8.34 -11.95
CA GLU A 30 9.95 -9.00 -12.00
C GLU A 30 11.06 -7.99 -11.65
N GLN A 31 11.00 -6.79 -12.18
CA GLN A 31 11.91 -5.69 -11.85
C GLN A 31 11.86 -5.34 -10.36
N LEU A 32 10.67 -5.32 -9.75
CA LEU A 32 10.50 -5.09 -8.33
C LEU A 32 11.16 -6.17 -7.48
N ASP A 33 10.97 -7.46 -7.81
CA ASP A 33 11.61 -8.59 -7.12
C ASP A 33 13.13 -8.50 -7.14
N GLU A 34 13.71 -8.22 -8.31
CA GLU A 34 15.15 -8.01 -8.45
C GLU A 34 15.64 -6.78 -7.70
N SER A 35 14.91 -5.66 -7.76
CA SER A 35 15.25 -4.42 -7.06
C SER A 35 15.30 -4.62 -5.55
N ILE A 36 14.30 -5.26 -4.95
CA ILE A 36 14.29 -5.53 -3.52
C ILE A 36 15.44 -6.47 -3.14
N THR A 37 15.73 -7.46 -3.97
CA THR A 37 16.87 -8.36 -3.76
C THR A 37 18.22 -7.61 -3.75
N ILE A 38 18.41 -6.68 -4.68
CA ILE A 38 19.61 -5.82 -4.75
C ILE A 38 19.68 -4.93 -3.51
N ILE A 39 18.59 -4.25 -3.17
CA ILE A 39 18.51 -3.34 -2.01
C ILE A 39 18.89 -4.08 -0.72
N LYS A 40 18.30 -5.26 -0.46
CA LYS A 40 18.65 -6.07 0.72
C LYS A 40 20.13 -6.43 0.76
N LYS A 41 20.69 -6.86 -0.38
CA LYS A 41 22.13 -7.16 -0.46
C LYS A 41 22.99 -5.94 -0.17
N MET A 42 22.65 -4.78 -0.74
CA MET A 42 23.41 -3.54 -0.54
C MET A 42 23.33 -3.04 0.90
N TRP A 43 22.22 -3.24 1.59
CA TRP A 43 22.09 -2.89 3.00
C TRP A 43 22.87 -3.80 3.94
N GLN A 44 23.02 -5.09 3.59
CA GLN A 44 23.58 -6.11 4.48
C GLN A 44 25.05 -6.43 4.19
N LYS A 45 25.51 -6.34 2.93
CA LYS A 45 26.84 -6.76 2.50
C LYS A 45 27.75 -5.57 2.25
N GLU A 46 29.03 -5.73 2.54
CA GLU A 46 30.05 -4.73 2.25
C GLU A 46 30.11 -4.42 0.75
N LYS A 47 30.19 -5.47 -0.08
CA LYS A 47 30.10 -5.41 -1.53
C LYS A 47 29.01 -6.33 -2.03
N SER A 48 28.19 -5.83 -2.93
CA SER A 48 27.04 -6.54 -3.46
C SER A 48 27.23 -6.90 -4.93
N ASN A 49 26.90 -8.14 -5.26
CA ASN A 49 26.85 -8.64 -6.62
C ASN A 49 25.46 -9.26 -6.88
N PHE A 50 24.90 -8.92 -8.03
CA PHE A 50 23.64 -9.49 -8.50
C PHE A 50 23.64 -9.52 -10.03
N LYS A 51 23.12 -10.59 -10.60
CA LYS A 51 22.88 -10.71 -12.04
C LYS A 51 21.50 -11.32 -12.21
N GLY A 52 20.53 -10.49 -12.58
CA GLY A 52 19.18 -10.87 -12.90
C GLY A 52 18.88 -10.80 -14.39
N ARG A 53 17.60 -10.81 -14.70
CA ARG A 53 17.07 -10.63 -16.05
C ARG A 53 17.02 -9.15 -16.44
N HIS A 54 16.69 -8.29 -15.48
CA HIS A 54 16.45 -6.87 -15.69
C HIS A 54 17.59 -6.00 -15.14
N TYR A 55 18.23 -6.43 -14.04
CA TYR A 55 19.25 -5.65 -13.35
C TYR A 55 20.54 -6.41 -13.13
N PHE A 56 21.62 -5.65 -13.07
CA PHE A 56 22.95 -6.16 -12.80
C PHE A 56 23.71 -5.16 -11.91
N VAL A 57 24.34 -5.67 -10.86
CA VAL A 57 25.31 -4.91 -10.06
C VAL A 57 26.56 -5.75 -9.79
N LYS A 58 27.72 -5.10 -9.81
CA LYS A 58 29.02 -5.74 -9.55
C LYS A 58 29.81 -4.91 -8.56
N ASN A 59 30.19 -5.53 -7.44
CA ASN A 59 30.96 -4.89 -6.37
C ASN A 59 30.35 -3.57 -5.88
N ALA A 60 29.03 -3.44 -5.96
CA ALA A 60 28.32 -2.23 -5.53
C ALA A 60 28.42 -2.05 -4.01
N ILE A 61 28.67 -0.81 -3.57
CA ILE A 61 28.84 -0.44 -2.18
C ILE A 61 27.73 0.54 -1.80
N CYS A 62 27.13 0.31 -0.62
CA CYS A 62 26.21 1.25 0.03
C CYS A 62 26.78 1.60 1.41
N SER A 63 27.10 2.87 1.63
CA SER A 63 27.66 3.34 2.91
C SER A 63 27.08 4.72 3.23
N PRO A 64 26.71 5.01 4.49
CA PRO A 64 26.72 4.09 5.64
C PRO A 64 25.66 2.97 5.52
N LYS A 65 25.85 1.88 6.25
CA LYS A 65 24.84 0.81 6.36
C LYS A 65 23.70 1.24 7.27
N PRO A 66 22.46 0.70 7.03
CA PRO A 66 21.35 0.93 7.95
C PRO A 66 21.68 0.48 9.39
N ILE A 67 21.22 1.28 10.35
CA ILE A 67 21.34 0.94 11.77
C ILE A 67 20.38 -0.21 12.13
N GLN A 68 19.18 -0.21 11.52
CA GLN A 68 18.18 -1.26 11.73
C GLN A 68 18.65 -2.59 11.17
N LYS A 69 18.50 -3.66 11.95
CA LYS A 69 18.94 -5.02 11.59
C LYS A 69 17.75 -5.97 11.44
N PRO A 70 17.78 -6.90 10.48
CA PRO A 70 18.84 -7.11 9.47
C PRO A 70 18.90 -6.00 8.42
N HIS A 71 17.87 -5.21 8.27
CA HIS A 71 17.70 -4.01 7.43
C HIS A 71 16.40 -3.29 7.85
N PRO A 72 16.13 -2.07 7.37
CA PRO A 72 14.83 -1.41 7.57
C PRO A 72 13.68 -2.33 7.12
N PRO A 73 12.54 -2.35 7.85
CA PRO A 73 11.34 -3.06 7.39
C PRO A 73 10.94 -2.64 5.98
N ILE A 74 10.49 -3.61 5.18
CA ILE A 74 10.08 -3.39 3.79
C ILE A 74 8.58 -3.54 3.68
N MET A 75 7.90 -2.45 3.30
CA MET A 75 6.51 -2.45 2.92
C MET A 75 6.39 -2.60 1.41
N VAL A 76 5.71 -3.63 0.93
CA VAL A 76 5.40 -3.78 -0.49
C VAL A 76 3.93 -3.44 -0.72
N GLY A 77 3.67 -2.49 -1.62
CA GLY A 77 2.32 -2.02 -1.95
C GLY A 77 1.87 -2.42 -3.35
N GLY A 78 0.57 -2.74 -3.48
CA GLY A 78 -0.06 -3.01 -4.77
C GLY A 78 -1.20 -4.04 -4.71
N ALA A 79 -1.92 -4.19 -5.84
CA ALA A 79 -3.16 -4.97 -5.90
C ALA A 79 -3.07 -6.27 -6.71
N GLY A 80 -2.03 -6.44 -7.53
CA GLY A 80 -1.95 -7.53 -8.51
C GLY A 80 -1.65 -8.90 -7.92
N GLN A 81 -2.28 -9.96 -8.44
CA GLN A 81 -2.07 -11.32 -7.98
C GLN A 81 -0.59 -11.77 -8.07
N LYS A 82 0.12 -11.41 -9.14
CA LYS A 82 1.55 -11.72 -9.30
C LYS A 82 2.43 -11.04 -8.25
N LEU A 83 2.00 -9.88 -7.72
CA LEU A 83 2.72 -9.17 -6.68
C LEU A 83 2.77 -9.95 -5.36
N ILE A 84 1.78 -10.77 -5.08
CA ILE A 84 1.67 -11.54 -3.83
C ILE A 84 2.89 -12.44 -3.61
N SER A 85 3.47 -13.00 -4.66
CA SER A 85 4.71 -13.80 -4.56
C SER A 85 5.92 -12.95 -4.13
N VAL A 86 6.00 -11.71 -4.60
CA VAL A 86 7.05 -10.76 -4.19
C VAL A 86 6.85 -10.33 -2.74
N VAL A 87 5.59 -10.08 -2.33
CA VAL A 87 5.22 -9.81 -0.93
C VAL A 87 5.65 -10.98 -0.05
N ALA A 88 5.21 -12.21 -0.37
CA ALA A 88 5.55 -13.40 0.38
C ALA A 88 7.06 -13.61 0.52
N LYS A 89 7.86 -13.27 -0.51
CA LYS A 89 9.31 -13.44 -0.51
C LYS A 89 10.06 -12.35 0.27
N HIS A 90 9.58 -11.11 0.26
CA HIS A 90 10.39 -9.98 0.67
C HIS A 90 9.82 -9.09 1.76
N ALA A 91 8.49 -8.97 1.86
CA ALA A 91 7.87 -7.94 2.68
C ALA A 91 7.84 -8.30 4.16
N THR A 92 7.97 -7.29 5.02
CA THR A 92 7.57 -7.32 6.43
C THR A 92 6.19 -6.73 6.62
N ARG A 93 5.70 -5.98 5.61
CA ARG A 93 4.34 -5.44 5.55
C ARG A 93 3.82 -5.47 4.13
N TYR A 94 2.57 -5.90 3.97
CA TYR A 94 1.83 -5.79 2.71
C TYR A 94 0.84 -4.64 2.81
N ASN A 95 0.96 -3.64 1.93
CA ASN A 95 -0.01 -2.55 1.85
C ASN A 95 -1.01 -2.78 0.72
N HIS A 96 -2.26 -3.02 1.11
CA HIS A 96 -3.38 -3.14 0.17
C HIS A 96 -3.83 -1.74 -0.25
N PRO A 97 -3.78 -1.38 -1.54
CA PRO A 97 -4.31 -0.11 -2.03
C PRO A 97 -5.82 -0.23 -2.21
N PHE A 98 -6.59 0.33 -1.29
CA PHE A 98 -8.05 0.33 -1.32
C PHE A 98 -8.68 -1.09 -1.41
N GLY A 99 -10.01 -1.16 -1.38
CA GLY A 99 -10.79 -2.38 -1.49
C GLY A 99 -11.61 -2.66 -0.24
N THR A 100 -12.75 -3.35 -0.42
CA THR A 100 -13.60 -3.75 0.69
C THR A 100 -12.95 -4.86 1.53
N PRO A 101 -13.41 -5.08 2.78
CA PRO A 101 -12.91 -6.17 3.61
C PRO A 101 -12.92 -7.53 2.89
N GLU A 102 -13.95 -7.84 2.11
CA GLU A 102 -14.10 -9.11 1.39
C GLU A 102 -13.00 -9.27 0.32
N ILE A 103 -12.71 -8.20 -0.43
CA ILE A 103 -11.62 -8.19 -1.42
C ILE A 103 -10.26 -8.38 -0.74
N LEU A 104 -10.07 -7.74 0.41
CA LEU A 104 -8.81 -7.86 1.16
C LEU A 104 -8.65 -9.23 1.78
N GLN A 105 -9.73 -9.82 2.32
CA GLN A 105 -9.74 -11.18 2.86
C GLN A 105 -9.24 -12.20 1.81
N ALA A 106 -9.78 -12.14 0.60
CA ALA A 106 -9.34 -13.03 -0.48
C ALA A 106 -7.84 -12.87 -0.83
N LYS A 107 -7.32 -11.63 -0.76
CA LYS A 107 -5.88 -11.38 -0.99
C LYS A 107 -5.00 -11.88 0.16
N ILE A 108 -5.49 -11.77 1.40
CA ILE A 108 -4.80 -12.32 2.58
C ILE A 108 -4.70 -13.84 2.46
N GLU A 109 -5.76 -14.53 2.05
CA GLU A 109 -5.74 -15.97 1.80
C GLU A 109 -4.75 -16.38 0.69
N LEU A 110 -4.69 -15.60 -0.40
CA LEU A 110 -3.69 -15.82 -1.45
C LEU A 110 -2.26 -15.62 -0.93
N LEU A 111 -2.03 -14.65 -0.05
CA LEU A 111 -0.73 -14.42 0.58
C LEU A 111 -0.36 -15.57 1.52
N GLN A 112 -1.28 -16.04 2.35
CA GLN A 112 -1.07 -17.21 3.21
C GLN A 112 -0.65 -18.43 2.39
N ASN A 113 -1.35 -18.71 1.28
CA ASN A 113 -1.02 -19.80 0.38
C ASN A 113 0.35 -19.61 -0.29
N SER A 114 0.74 -18.39 -0.61
CA SER A 114 2.05 -18.08 -1.19
C SER A 114 3.17 -18.26 -0.16
N CYS A 115 2.96 -17.88 1.10
CA CYS A 115 3.90 -18.10 2.19
C CYS A 115 4.11 -19.59 2.44
N LYS A 116 3.04 -20.41 2.47
CA LYS A 116 3.13 -21.87 2.61
C LYS A 116 3.99 -22.52 1.53
N LYS A 117 3.91 -22.06 0.28
CA LYS A 117 4.70 -22.60 -0.85
C LYS A 117 6.20 -22.40 -0.70
N ILE A 118 6.62 -21.38 0.05
CA ILE A 118 8.03 -21.04 0.28
C ILE A 118 8.46 -21.27 1.72
N GLU A 119 7.65 -21.99 2.50
CA GLU A 119 7.92 -22.33 3.91
C GLU A 119 8.20 -21.12 4.79
N ARG A 120 7.52 -20.01 4.51
CA ARG A 120 7.60 -18.76 5.29
C ARG A 120 6.40 -18.64 6.23
N ASP A 121 6.66 -18.22 7.46
CA ASP A 121 5.58 -17.89 8.39
C ASP A 121 4.84 -16.63 7.91
N PHE A 122 3.52 -16.76 7.72
CA PHE A 122 2.64 -15.66 7.33
C PHE A 122 2.58 -14.54 8.39
N GLU A 123 2.70 -14.89 9.67
CA GLU A 123 2.65 -13.93 10.78
C GLU A 123 3.83 -12.94 10.80
N GLU A 124 4.89 -13.21 10.04
CA GLU A 124 5.98 -12.25 9.81
C GLU A 124 5.57 -11.07 8.91
N ILE A 125 4.39 -11.13 8.29
CA ILE A 125 3.92 -10.12 7.34
C ILE A 125 2.70 -9.40 7.91
N GLU A 126 2.88 -8.17 8.37
CA GLU A 126 1.77 -7.34 8.81
C GLU A 126 0.95 -6.84 7.62
N ASN A 127 -0.36 -7.06 7.66
CA ASN A 127 -1.27 -6.55 6.64
C ASN A 127 -1.72 -5.12 6.98
N SER A 128 -1.61 -4.22 6.01
CA SER A 128 -2.03 -2.82 6.09
C SER A 128 -2.94 -2.46 4.92
N VAL A 129 -3.70 -1.39 5.07
CA VAL A 129 -4.58 -0.88 4.01
C VAL A 129 -4.42 0.63 3.85
N LEU A 130 -4.42 1.10 2.61
CA LEU A 130 -4.58 2.52 2.28
C LEU A 130 -6.07 2.79 2.10
N LEU A 131 -6.63 3.66 2.93
CA LEU A 131 -8.03 4.05 2.89
C LEU A 131 -8.19 5.56 2.67
N ARG A 132 -9.27 5.92 2.01
CA ARG A 132 -9.77 7.29 2.02
C ARG A 132 -10.76 7.45 3.18
N VAL A 133 -10.63 8.56 3.89
CA VAL A 133 -11.53 8.89 5.01
C VAL A 133 -12.13 10.27 4.78
N LEU A 134 -13.44 10.36 4.96
CA LEU A 134 -14.19 11.60 5.05
C LEU A 134 -14.92 11.60 6.38
N VAL A 135 -14.49 12.43 7.30
CA VAL A 135 -15.07 12.53 8.63
C VAL A 135 -15.56 13.94 8.89
N GLY A 136 -16.78 14.09 9.34
CA GLY A 136 -17.35 15.33 9.85
C GLY A 136 -17.67 15.20 11.35
N LYS A 137 -17.70 16.30 12.08
CA LYS A 137 -18.01 16.32 13.52
C LYS A 137 -19.40 15.77 13.82
N ASP A 138 -20.34 15.97 12.90
CA ASP A 138 -21.73 15.51 12.95
C ASP A 138 -22.27 15.25 11.54
N ARG A 139 -23.50 14.78 11.41
CA ARG A 139 -24.11 14.45 10.13
C ARG A 139 -24.33 15.65 9.20
N ASP A 140 -24.51 16.84 9.75
CA ASP A 140 -24.71 18.04 8.94
C ASP A 140 -23.37 18.55 8.40
N ASP A 141 -22.31 18.45 9.18
CA ASP A 141 -20.94 18.71 8.72
C ASP A 141 -20.52 17.73 7.60
N VAL A 142 -20.83 16.44 7.76
CA VAL A 142 -20.61 15.43 6.68
C VAL A 142 -21.33 15.85 5.39
N LYS A 143 -22.60 16.24 5.47
CA LYS A 143 -23.36 16.72 4.29
C LYS A 143 -22.72 17.95 3.66
N HIS A 144 -22.22 18.88 4.48
CA HIS A 144 -21.56 20.10 4.01
C HIS A 144 -20.27 19.76 3.25
N ILE A 145 -19.41 18.90 3.82
CA ILE A 145 -18.18 18.44 3.16
C ILE A 145 -18.49 17.73 1.84
N VAL A 146 -19.45 16.79 1.85
CA VAL A 146 -19.89 16.07 0.64
C VAL A 146 -20.41 17.02 -0.43
N ALA A 147 -21.14 18.08 -0.06
CA ALA A 147 -21.65 19.06 -1.01
C ALA A 147 -20.55 19.77 -1.80
N GLY A 148 -19.36 19.94 -1.19
CA GLY A 148 -18.18 20.50 -1.86
C GLY A 148 -17.44 19.51 -2.76
N LEU A 149 -17.65 18.19 -2.61
CA LEU A 149 -16.92 17.14 -3.31
C LEU A 149 -17.74 16.43 -4.39
N LYS A 150 -19.05 16.45 -4.28
CA LYS A 150 -19.96 15.80 -5.23
C LYS A 150 -19.93 16.46 -6.61
N LYS A 151 -20.28 15.73 -7.65
CA LYS A 151 -20.44 16.26 -9.01
C LYS A 151 -21.61 17.26 -9.05
N LYS A 152 -21.60 18.17 -10.04
CA LYS A 152 -22.60 19.25 -10.18
C LYS A 152 -24.05 18.76 -10.14
N ASN A 153 -24.33 17.60 -10.75
CA ASN A 153 -25.69 17.02 -10.84
C ASN A 153 -25.88 15.78 -9.95
N GLU A 154 -25.05 15.58 -8.95
CA GLU A 154 -25.10 14.45 -8.04
C GLU A 154 -25.75 14.90 -6.72
N SER A 155 -26.66 14.12 -6.18
CA SER A 155 -27.16 14.31 -4.82
C SER A 155 -26.16 13.82 -3.77
N VAL A 156 -26.31 14.25 -2.52
CA VAL A 156 -25.50 13.76 -1.39
C VAL A 156 -25.67 12.23 -1.24
N THR A 157 -26.89 11.74 -1.39
CA THR A 157 -27.20 10.31 -1.29
C THR A 157 -26.48 9.49 -2.37
N GLU A 158 -26.48 9.95 -3.62
CA GLU A 158 -25.77 9.29 -4.71
C GLU A 158 -24.27 9.28 -4.48
N PHE A 159 -23.68 10.39 -3.97
CA PHE A 159 -22.27 10.43 -3.58
C PHE A 159 -21.96 9.37 -2.52
N VAL A 160 -22.75 9.32 -1.44
CA VAL A 160 -22.58 8.35 -0.34
C VAL A 160 -22.64 6.92 -0.88
N THR A 161 -23.68 6.60 -1.66
CA THR A 161 -23.87 5.25 -2.20
C THR A 161 -22.71 4.80 -3.09
N ARG A 162 -22.22 5.66 -4.00
CA ARG A 162 -21.10 5.26 -4.87
C ARG A 162 -19.74 5.22 -4.15
N SER A 163 -19.65 5.85 -2.98
CA SER A 163 -18.40 5.97 -2.22
C SER A 163 -18.28 4.93 -1.12
N GLN A 164 -19.36 4.26 -0.74
CA GLN A 164 -19.44 3.36 0.42
C GLN A 164 -18.37 2.26 0.47
N ASP A 165 -17.92 1.78 -0.72
CA ASP A 165 -16.91 0.71 -0.82
C ASP A 165 -15.48 1.24 -0.96
N SER A 166 -15.30 2.56 -1.06
CA SER A 166 -14.01 3.18 -1.34
C SER A 166 -13.59 4.27 -0.35
N ILE A 167 -14.52 4.73 0.49
CA ILE A 167 -14.31 5.82 1.44
C ILE A 167 -14.96 5.45 2.77
N ALA A 168 -14.19 5.49 3.86
CA ALA A 168 -14.77 5.50 5.21
C ALA A 168 -15.40 6.88 5.43
N LEU A 169 -16.74 6.96 5.40
CA LEU A 169 -17.47 8.21 5.32
C LEU A 169 -18.50 8.30 6.45
N GLY A 170 -18.47 9.39 7.21
CA GLY A 170 -19.48 9.67 8.22
C GLY A 170 -18.97 10.47 9.39
N THR A 171 -19.67 10.35 10.52
CA THR A 171 -19.22 10.84 11.82
C THR A 171 -18.04 10.01 12.34
N PRO A 172 -17.33 10.44 13.39
CA PRO A 172 -16.25 9.62 13.98
C PRO A 172 -16.69 8.18 14.30
N ASP A 173 -17.90 8.00 14.85
CA ASP A 173 -18.43 6.67 15.17
C ASP A 173 -18.68 5.82 13.91
N ASP A 174 -19.23 6.41 12.85
CA ASP A 174 -19.44 5.72 11.57
C ASP A 174 -18.11 5.26 10.97
N VAL A 175 -17.06 6.11 11.05
CA VAL A 175 -15.71 5.79 10.54
C VAL A 175 -15.08 4.67 11.38
N VAL A 176 -15.18 4.72 12.70
CA VAL A 176 -14.68 3.66 13.59
C VAL A 176 -15.37 2.33 13.30
N GLU A 177 -16.69 2.31 13.11
CA GLU A 177 -17.42 1.10 12.75
C GLU A 177 -16.98 0.54 11.38
N TYR A 178 -16.77 1.42 10.41
CA TYR A 178 -16.23 1.03 9.11
C TYR A 178 -14.83 0.38 9.24
N LEU A 179 -13.93 1.00 10.01
CA LEU A 179 -12.57 0.49 10.21
C LEU A 179 -12.53 -0.85 10.96
N LYS A 180 -13.45 -1.09 11.90
CA LYS A 180 -13.57 -2.38 12.62
C LYS A 180 -13.69 -3.56 11.67
N LYS A 181 -14.40 -3.43 10.57
CA LYS A 181 -14.53 -4.50 9.54
C LYS A 181 -13.18 -4.95 8.99
N TYR A 182 -12.22 -4.04 8.88
CA TYR A 182 -10.86 -4.37 8.46
C TYR A 182 -10.03 -5.00 9.58
N VAL A 183 -10.25 -4.54 10.82
CA VAL A 183 -9.60 -5.15 12.00
C VAL A 183 -10.02 -6.61 12.15
N ASP A 184 -11.29 -6.94 11.89
CA ASP A 184 -11.83 -8.29 12.01
C ASP A 184 -11.18 -9.28 11.03
N ILE A 185 -10.74 -8.82 9.87
CA ILE A 185 -9.99 -9.62 8.88
C ILE A 185 -8.47 -9.60 9.08
N GLY A 186 -7.96 -9.05 10.19
CA GLY A 186 -6.54 -9.05 10.52
C GLY A 186 -5.73 -7.86 10.05
N ILE A 187 -6.34 -6.80 9.51
CA ILE A 187 -5.64 -5.53 9.24
C ILE A 187 -5.32 -4.83 10.57
N ARG A 188 -4.05 -4.46 10.78
CA ARG A 188 -3.58 -3.81 12.00
C ARG A 188 -2.94 -2.43 11.77
N TYR A 189 -2.67 -2.09 10.52
CA TYR A 189 -2.04 -0.83 10.16
C TYR A 189 -2.84 -0.13 9.07
N PHE A 190 -3.22 1.13 9.33
CA PHE A 190 -4.02 1.94 8.43
C PHE A 190 -3.21 3.12 7.93
N ILE A 191 -3.12 3.26 6.61
CA ILE A 191 -2.62 4.47 5.96
C ILE A 191 -3.85 5.24 5.52
N VAL A 192 -4.02 6.44 6.05
CA VAL A 192 -5.26 7.21 5.86
C VAL A 192 -4.99 8.42 4.98
N ASN A 193 -5.80 8.55 3.93
CA ASN A 193 -5.87 9.74 3.10
C ASN A 193 -7.19 10.46 3.41
N PHE A 194 -7.11 11.54 4.17
CA PHE A 194 -8.27 12.38 4.46
C PHE A 194 -8.66 13.19 3.23
N ILE A 195 -9.94 13.14 2.85
CA ILE A 195 -10.51 13.90 1.74
C ILE A 195 -11.51 14.94 2.26
N GLY A 196 -11.62 16.06 1.54
CA GLY A 196 -12.54 17.15 1.91
C GLY A 196 -12.02 18.06 3.02
N LEU A 197 -10.80 17.85 3.49
CA LEU A 197 -10.17 18.72 4.47
C LEU A 197 -9.39 19.82 3.74
N SER A 198 -10.06 20.92 3.41
CA SER A 198 -9.42 22.05 2.72
C SER A 198 -8.50 22.88 3.65
N ASN A 199 -8.59 22.73 4.98
CA ASN A 199 -7.80 23.49 5.97
C ASN A 199 -7.44 22.65 7.20
N SER A 200 -7.08 21.39 7.04
CA SER A 200 -7.05 20.39 8.11
C SER A 200 -5.83 20.37 9.00
N LEU A 201 -4.92 21.33 8.91
CA LEU A 201 -3.86 21.48 9.91
C LEU A 201 -4.38 22.03 11.26
N GLU A 202 -5.61 22.52 11.31
CA GLU A 202 -6.23 23.01 12.55
C GLU A 202 -7.02 21.92 13.33
N MET A 203 -7.17 20.71 12.79
CA MET A 203 -7.94 19.61 13.40
C MET A 203 -7.07 18.45 13.89
N LEU A 204 -5.75 18.58 13.88
CA LEU A 204 -4.79 17.69 14.49
C LEU A 204 -4.18 18.30 15.75
#